data_ad34129c7917d5a3608151b7b3d80965
#
_entry.id   ad34129c7917d5a3608151b7b3d80965
#
_cell.length_a   1.000
_cell.length_b   1.000
_cell.length_c   1.000
_cell.angle_alpha   90.00
_cell.angle_beta   90.00
_cell.angle_gamma   90.00
#
_symmetry.space_group_name_H-M   'P 1'
#
loop_
_entity.id
_entity.type
_entity.pdbx_description
1 polymer ?
#
loop_
_entity_poly.entity_id
_entity_poly.type
_entity_poly.pdbx_seq_one_letter_code
_entity_poly.pdbx_strand_id
1 'polypeptide(L)'
;MKKLLLLISLYGCTQNQQPFDLNEMTYDMWQEFIKPTKDELAWAEIPWRSTFYDGLVESDREQKPLLLWVMNGHPLGCTXNNGAAGRRSVWSDPRIINISKQFVPSTDEVWRLQGGDEEDASMFQKMANEGHYKKEG
;
A
#
# COMPACT_ATOMS: atom_id res chain seq x y z
N MET A 1 -69.05 -20.78 -34.89
CA MET A 1 -67.69 -20.26 -35.19
C MET A 1 -67.01 -19.87 -33.86
N LYS A 2 -66.02 -20.64 -33.43
CA LYS A 2 -65.28 -20.37 -32.19
C LYS A 2 -64.15 -19.40 -32.49
N LYS A 3 -64.22 -18.22 -31.91
CA LYS A 3 -63.13 -17.22 -32.04
C LYS A 3 -62.00 -17.63 -31.08
N LEU A 4 -60.86 -18.02 -31.65
CA LEU A 4 -59.64 -18.30 -30.89
C LEU A 4 -58.94 -16.98 -30.53
N LEU A 5 -58.94 -16.63 -29.25
CA LEU A 5 -58.18 -15.47 -28.74
C LEU A 5 -56.75 -15.92 -28.50
N LEU A 6 -55.84 -15.40 -29.32
CA LEU A 6 -54.40 -15.65 -29.16
C LEU A 6 -53.86 -14.62 -28.14
N LEU A 7 -53.61 -15.08 -26.93
CA LEU A 7 -52.91 -14.29 -25.89
C LEU A 7 -51.40 -14.31 -26.18
N ILE A 8 -50.88 -13.29 -26.79
CA ILE A 8 -49.44 -13.10 -26.96
C ILE A 8 -48.90 -12.57 -25.63
N SER A 9 -48.28 -13.48 -24.86
CA SER A 9 -47.55 -13.08 -23.67
C SER A 9 -46.23 -12.41 -24.08
N LEU A 10 -46.19 -11.12 -23.97
CA LEU A 10 -44.93 -10.35 -24.12
C LEU A 10 -44.10 -10.58 -22.88
N TYR A 11 -43.26 -11.60 -22.90
CA TYR A 11 -42.20 -11.73 -21.92
C TYR A 11 -41.18 -10.64 -22.24
N GLY A 12 -41.33 -9.51 -21.59
CA GLY A 12 -40.28 -8.49 -21.59
C GLY A 12 -39.05 -9.11 -20.91
N CYS A 13 -37.95 -9.18 -21.65
CA CYS A 13 -36.65 -9.44 -21.02
C CYS A 13 -36.36 -8.26 -20.10
N THR A 14 -36.70 -8.42 -18.83
CA THR A 14 -36.11 -7.56 -17.82
C THR A 14 -34.63 -7.90 -17.80
N GLN A 15 -33.81 -7.05 -18.40
CA GLN A 15 -32.38 -7.13 -18.20
C GLN A 15 -32.17 -7.01 -16.69
N ASN A 16 -31.77 -8.12 -16.09
CA ASN A 16 -31.38 -8.17 -14.70
C ASN A 16 -30.06 -7.40 -14.61
N GLN A 17 -30.17 -6.07 -14.44
CA GLN A 17 -28.98 -5.25 -14.20
C GLN A 17 -28.33 -5.76 -12.91
N GLN A 18 -27.16 -6.34 -13.06
CA GLN A 18 -26.39 -6.78 -11.90
C GLN A 18 -26.12 -5.56 -11.03
N PRO A 19 -26.35 -5.66 -9.72
CA PRO A 19 -26.16 -4.51 -8.84
C PRO A 19 -24.71 -4.04 -8.77
N PHE A 20 -23.80 -4.77 -9.39
CA PHE A 20 -22.37 -4.48 -9.41
C PHE A 20 -21.89 -3.82 -10.71
N ASP A 21 -22.77 -3.61 -11.70
CA ASP A 21 -22.37 -2.93 -12.93
C ASP A 21 -22.07 -1.46 -12.65
N LEU A 22 -20.97 -0.96 -13.20
CA LEU A 22 -20.59 0.45 -13.10
C LEU A 22 -21.46 1.27 -14.08
N ASN A 23 -22.29 2.12 -13.55
CA ASN A 23 -23.17 3.03 -14.31
C ASN A 23 -23.48 4.27 -13.47
N GLU A 24 -24.21 5.21 -14.02
CA GLU A 24 -24.52 6.48 -13.34
C GLU A 24 -25.22 6.28 -11.98
N MET A 25 -26.05 5.23 -11.85
CA MET A 25 -26.78 4.96 -10.61
C MET A 25 -25.90 4.30 -9.55
N THR A 26 -24.87 3.56 -9.97
CA THR A 26 -23.98 2.82 -9.05
C THR A 26 -22.64 3.52 -8.84
N TYR A 27 -22.37 4.60 -9.55
CA TYR A 27 -21.08 5.30 -9.51
C TYR A 27 -20.69 5.72 -8.09
N ASP A 28 -21.60 6.40 -7.40
CA ASP A 28 -21.32 6.89 -6.03
C ASP A 28 -21.08 5.73 -5.05
N MET A 29 -21.84 4.64 -5.21
CA MET A 29 -21.64 3.43 -4.41
C MET A 29 -20.24 2.85 -4.63
N TRP A 30 -19.81 2.74 -5.89
CA TRP A 30 -18.47 2.24 -6.21
C TRP A 30 -17.38 3.18 -5.72
N GLN A 31 -17.58 4.49 -5.89
CA GLN A 31 -16.61 5.49 -5.42
C GLN A 31 -16.41 5.38 -3.91
N GLU A 32 -17.48 5.24 -3.14
CA GLU A 32 -17.40 5.09 -1.69
C GLU A 32 -16.78 3.74 -1.29
N PHE A 33 -17.09 2.68 -2.05
CA PHE A 33 -16.56 1.33 -1.79
C PHE A 33 -15.04 1.25 -1.98
N ILE A 34 -14.50 1.92 -3.02
CA ILE A 34 -13.06 1.87 -3.30
C ILE A 34 -12.25 2.90 -2.50
N LYS A 35 -12.91 3.84 -1.86
CA LYS A 35 -12.28 4.88 -1.07
C LYS A 35 -11.70 4.25 0.20
N PRO A 36 -10.40 4.44 0.47
CA PRO A 36 -9.81 3.82 1.65
C PRO A 36 -10.39 4.40 2.94
N THR A 37 -10.59 3.57 3.91
CA THR A 37 -11.06 3.96 5.24
C THR A 37 -9.93 4.62 6.04
N LYS A 38 -10.27 5.30 7.12
CA LYS A 38 -9.29 5.90 8.03
C LYS A 38 -8.33 4.84 8.60
N ASP A 39 -8.86 3.66 8.92
CA ASP A 39 -8.05 2.58 9.47
C ASP A 39 -7.05 2.05 8.45
N GLU A 40 -7.44 1.99 7.18
CA GLU A 40 -6.53 1.58 6.10
C GLU A 40 -5.44 2.63 5.83
N LEU A 41 -5.67 3.87 6.23
CA LEU A 41 -4.71 4.97 6.05
C LEU A 41 -3.92 5.29 7.32
N ALA A 42 -4.15 4.58 8.43
CA ALA A 42 -3.52 4.88 9.71
C ALA A 42 -1.98 4.80 9.65
N TRP A 43 -1.41 3.99 8.73
CA TRP A 43 0.04 3.93 8.50
C TRP A 43 0.65 5.29 8.19
N ALA A 44 -0.14 6.23 7.67
CA ALA A 44 0.34 7.59 7.35
C ALA A 44 0.55 8.46 8.60
N GLU A 45 0.10 7.99 9.76
CA GLU A 45 0.40 8.65 11.05
C GLU A 45 1.87 8.46 11.46
N ILE A 46 2.54 7.43 10.94
CA ILE A 46 3.96 7.22 11.15
C ILE A 46 4.72 8.27 10.32
N PRO A 47 5.63 9.04 10.94
CA PRO A 47 6.30 10.14 10.23
C PRO A 47 7.46 9.64 9.36
N TRP A 48 7.10 8.91 8.31
CA TRP A 48 8.06 8.29 7.39
C TRP A 48 8.96 9.32 6.70
N ARG A 49 10.25 9.06 6.72
CA ARG A 49 11.20 9.72 5.82
C ARG A 49 11.20 8.95 4.51
N SER A 50 11.24 9.66 3.39
CA SER A 50 11.03 9.04 2.07
C SER A 50 12.29 8.43 1.47
N THR A 51 13.45 8.66 2.09
CA THR A 51 14.72 8.06 1.64
C THR A 51 15.50 7.51 2.83
N PHE A 52 16.37 6.55 2.54
CA PHE A 52 17.33 6.02 3.52
C PHE A 52 18.22 7.15 4.05
N TYR A 53 18.69 8.03 3.16
CA TYR A 53 19.54 9.14 3.52
C TYR A 53 18.88 10.08 4.55
N ASP A 54 17.64 10.49 4.27
CA ASP A 54 16.90 11.36 5.21
C ASP A 54 16.71 10.69 6.57
N GLY A 55 16.48 9.36 6.54
CA GLY A 55 16.38 8.57 7.75
C GLY A 55 17.66 8.56 8.56
N LEU A 56 18.83 8.41 7.91
CA LEU A 56 20.13 8.43 8.56
C LEU A 56 20.39 9.79 9.23
N VAL A 57 20.19 10.85 8.47
CA VAL A 57 20.42 12.23 8.97
C VAL A 57 19.55 12.51 10.22
N GLU A 58 18.28 12.14 10.12
CA GLU A 58 17.33 12.38 11.22
C GLU A 58 17.64 11.48 12.42
N SER A 59 18.03 10.23 12.17
CA SER A 59 18.40 9.25 13.19
C SER A 59 19.59 9.77 14.02
N ASP A 60 20.59 10.33 13.34
CA ASP A 60 21.74 10.96 14.01
C ASP A 60 21.29 12.20 14.81
N ARG A 61 20.47 13.02 14.21
CA ARG A 61 19.99 14.25 14.85
C ARG A 61 19.17 13.97 16.12
N GLU A 62 18.28 12.97 16.05
CA GLU A 62 17.39 12.62 17.18
C GLU A 62 18.00 11.61 18.14
N GLN A 63 19.16 11.05 17.81
CA GLN A 63 19.82 9.98 18.58
C GLN A 63 18.86 8.83 18.84
N LYS A 64 18.11 8.45 17.80
CA LYS A 64 17.17 7.32 17.79
C LYS A 64 17.60 6.31 16.75
N PRO A 65 17.34 5.02 16.98
CA PRO A 65 17.63 4.01 15.95
C PRO A 65 16.75 4.18 14.72
N LEU A 66 17.31 3.89 13.56
CA LEU A 66 16.62 3.92 12.29
C LEU A 66 15.73 2.68 12.14
N LEU A 67 14.47 2.87 11.74
CA LEU A 67 13.56 1.81 11.33
C LEU A 67 13.40 1.90 9.81
N LEU A 68 14.13 1.05 9.09
CA LEU A 68 14.14 1.11 7.62
C LEU A 68 13.21 0.04 7.03
N TRP A 69 12.26 0.50 6.20
CA TRP A 69 11.36 -0.36 5.43
C TRP A 69 11.65 -0.19 3.95
N VAL A 70 12.22 -1.20 3.33
CA VAL A 70 12.58 -1.18 1.90
C VAL A 70 11.87 -2.29 1.14
N MET A 71 11.53 -2.01 -0.10
CA MET A 71 10.85 -2.97 -0.99
C MET A 71 11.26 -2.71 -2.43
N ASN A 72 10.89 -3.64 -3.31
CA ASN A 72 10.89 -3.38 -4.75
C ASN A 72 9.72 -2.44 -5.05
N GLY A 73 10.04 -1.25 -5.55
CA GLY A 73 9.12 -0.12 -5.60
C GLY A 73 9.03 0.60 -4.26
N HIS A 74 8.68 1.88 -4.28
CA HIS A 74 8.68 2.70 -3.07
C HIS A 74 7.57 2.29 -2.11
N PRO A 75 7.88 1.94 -0.84
CA PRO A 75 6.88 1.40 0.10
C PRO A 75 5.66 2.29 0.35
N LEU A 76 5.82 3.60 0.32
CA LEU A 76 4.71 4.55 0.57
C LEU A 76 3.86 4.83 -0.68
N GLY A 77 4.28 4.33 -1.83
CA GLY A 77 3.62 4.66 -3.09
C GLY A 77 3.43 3.46 -4.01
N CYS A 78 4.21 3.42 -5.06
CA CYS A 78 4.08 2.46 -6.15
C CYS A 78 4.74 1.12 -5.80
N THR A 79 3.99 0.26 -5.15
CA THR A 79 4.46 -1.09 -4.76
C THR A 79 3.48 -2.16 -5.24
N UNK A 80 3.98 -3.19 -5.23
CA UNK A 80 3.18 -4.28 -5.51
C UNK A 80 2.18 -4.44 -4.42
N ASN A 81 1.49 -5.47 -4.57
CA ASN A 81 0.43 -5.80 -3.62
C ASN A 81 0.96 -5.98 -2.19
N ASN A 82 2.17 -6.48 -2.03
CA ASN A 82 2.77 -6.70 -0.71
C ASN A 82 2.97 -5.38 0.06
N GLY A 83 3.33 -4.31 -0.64
CA GLY A 83 3.45 -2.98 -0.02
C GLY A 83 2.10 -2.46 0.45
N ALA A 84 1.08 -2.57 -0.41
CA ALA A 84 -0.28 -2.17 -0.05
C ALA A 84 -0.80 -2.98 1.14
N ALA A 85 -0.56 -4.31 1.13
CA ALA A 85 -0.95 -5.18 2.23
C ALA A 85 -0.20 -4.81 3.52
N GLY A 86 1.10 -4.53 3.43
CA GLY A 86 1.91 -4.09 4.58
C GLY A 86 1.37 -2.80 5.20
N ARG A 87 1.05 -1.82 4.36
CA ARG A 87 0.47 -0.56 4.85
C ARG A 87 -0.82 -0.80 5.63
N ARG A 88 -1.75 -1.58 5.05
CA ARG A 88 -3.08 -1.80 5.64
C ARG A 88 -3.04 -2.69 6.90
N SER A 89 -2.12 -3.65 6.95
CA SER A 89 -2.09 -4.62 8.05
C SER A 89 -1.05 -4.28 9.11
N VAL A 90 0.23 -4.26 8.75
CA VAL A 90 1.33 -4.09 9.71
C VAL A 90 1.41 -2.64 10.18
N TRP A 91 1.59 -1.72 9.22
CA TRP A 91 1.90 -0.32 9.54
C TRP A 91 0.68 0.47 10.00
N SER A 92 -0.54 -0.06 9.80
CA SER A 92 -1.78 0.53 10.33
C SER A 92 -2.20 -0.05 11.69
N ASP A 93 -1.46 -1.02 12.22
CA ASP A 93 -1.72 -1.55 13.55
C ASP A 93 -1.34 -0.48 14.61
N PRO A 94 -2.25 -0.07 15.50
CA PRO A 94 -1.95 0.97 16.48
C PRO A 94 -0.79 0.63 17.41
N ARG A 95 -0.51 -0.66 17.65
CA ARG A 95 0.65 -1.09 18.44
C ARG A 95 1.94 -0.78 17.70
N ILE A 96 1.96 -1.00 16.38
CA ILE A 96 3.12 -0.73 15.53
C ILE A 96 3.32 0.78 15.40
N ILE A 97 2.23 1.54 15.19
CA ILE A 97 2.28 3.01 15.15
C ILE A 97 2.88 3.55 16.46
N ASN A 98 2.45 3.00 17.59
CA ASN A 98 2.96 3.47 18.89
C ASN A 98 4.45 3.14 19.07
N ILE A 99 4.88 1.92 18.75
CA ILE A 99 6.29 1.53 18.94
C ILE A 99 7.21 2.26 17.96
N SER A 100 6.72 2.61 16.76
CA SER A 100 7.52 3.32 15.75
C SER A 100 8.02 4.68 16.26
N LYS A 101 7.37 5.26 17.25
CA LYS A 101 7.77 6.55 17.86
C LYS A 101 9.15 6.48 18.55
N GLN A 102 9.61 5.28 18.84
CA GLN A 102 10.93 5.04 19.45
C GLN A 102 12.06 5.04 18.41
N PHE A 103 11.71 5.10 17.14
CA PHE A 103 12.63 5.02 16.00
C PHE A 103 12.50 6.27 15.12
N VAL A 104 13.39 6.38 14.16
CA VAL A 104 13.18 7.27 13.00
C VAL A 104 12.72 6.36 11.85
N PRO A 105 11.43 6.39 11.50
CA PRO A 105 10.92 5.55 10.41
C PRO A 105 11.35 6.11 9.05
N SER A 106 11.89 5.25 8.20
CA SER A 106 12.35 5.62 6.88
C SER A 106 12.02 4.54 5.87
N THR A 107 11.87 4.93 4.62
CA THR A 107 11.60 4.03 3.50
C THR A 107 12.55 4.30 2.35
N ASP A 108 12.70 3.30 1.48
CA ASP A 108 13.44 3.48 0.22
C ASP A 108 13.14 2.30 -0.71
N GLU A 109 13.67 2.36 -1.92
CA GLU A 109 13.60 1.27 -2.89
C GLU A 109 14.83 0.37 -2.74
N VAL A 110 14.61 -0.91 -2.47
CA VAL A 110 15.69 -1.85 -2.16
C VAL A 110 16.67 -1.99 -3.35
N TRP A 111 16.16 -1.98 -4.59
CA TRP A 111 17.00 -2.13 -5.77
C TRP A 111 17.96 -0.93 -5.93
N ARG A 112 17.51 0.28 -5.60
CA ARG A 112 18.35 1.48 -5.60
C ARG A 112 19.48 1.33 -4.58
N LEU A 113 19.13 0.94 -3.37
CA LEU A 113 20.12 0.78 -2.29
C LEU A 113 21.10 -0.37 -2.56
N GLN A 114 20.63 -1.46 -3.20
CA GLN A 114 21.49 -2.60 -3.49
C GLN A 114 22.39 -2.42 -4.73
N GLY A 115 21.95 -1.64 -5.70
CA GLY A 115 22.65 -1.49 -6.96
C GLY A 115 23.15 -0.09 -7.29
N GLY A 116 22.80 0.89 -6.46
CA GLY A 116 23.21 2.27 -6.67
C GLY A 116 24.67 2.53 -6.29
N ASP A 117 25.20 3.63 -6.81
CA ASP A 117 26.56 4.07 -6.53
C ASP A 117 26.59 5.39 -5.73
N GLU A 118 25.45 5.88 -5.32
CA GLU A 118 25.34 7.04 -4.46
C GLU A 118 25.91 6.70 -3.06
N GLU A 119 26.32 7.74 -2.33
CA GLU A 119 26.95 7.60 -1.02
C GLU A 119 26.10 6.79 -0.04
N ASP A 120 24.80 7.08 0.03
CA ASP A 120 23.88 6.37 0.93
C ASP A 120 23.65 4.92 0.50
N ALA A 121 23.62 4.64 -0.81
CA ALA A 121 23.51 3.27 -1.32
C ALA A 121 24.77 2.47 -0.95
N SER A 122 25.95 3.07 -1.14
CA SER A 122 27.23 2.46 -0.74
C SER A 122 27.26 2.16 0.77
N MET A 123 26.76 3.11 1.57
CA MET A 123 26.65 2.93 3.04
C MET A 123 25.69 1.78 3.39
N PHE A 124 24.53 1.72 2.74
CA PHE A 124 23.56 0.61 2.94
C PHE A 124 24.21 -0.74 2.62
N GLN A 125 24.90 -0.84 1.48
CA GLN A 125 25.56 -2.07 1.04
C GLN A 125 26.61 -2.51 2.05
N LYS A 126 27.42 -1.57 2.55
CA LYS A 126 28.42 -1.85 3.59
C LYS A 126 27.74 -2.37 4.89
N MET A 127 26.74 -1.68 5.36
CA MET A 127 25.99 -2.06 6.59
C MET A 127 25.34 -3.44 6.43
N ALA A 128 24.74 -3.72 5.25
CA ALA A 128 24.12 -5.01 4.96
C ALA A 128 25.14 -6.14 4.96
N ASN A 129 26.32 -5.90 4.40
CA ASN A 129 27.40 -6.89 4.36
C ASN A 129 27.99 -7.15 5.77
N GLU A 130 28.16 -6.12 6.57
CA GLU A 130 28.71 -6.22 7.92
C GLU A 130 27.70 -6.80 8.91
N GLY A 131 26.41 -6.59 8.68
CA GLY A 131 25.33 -7.00 9.58
C GLY A 131 24.94 -8.47 9.52
N HIS A 132 25.74 -9.32 8.90
CA HIS A 132 25.45 -10.77 8.74
C HIS A 132 24.14 -11.03 7.97
N TYR A 133 23.71 -10.08 7.15
CA TYR A 133 22.56 -10.30 6.29
C TYR A 133 22.97 -11.32 5.22
N LYS A 134 22.64 -12.56 5.47
CA LYS A 134 22.83 -13.61 4.46
C LYS A 134 21.75 -13.39 3.39
N LYS A 135 22.20 -13.02 2.21
CA LYS A 135 21.37 -13.02 1.03
C LYS A 135 20.94 -14.47 0.78
N GLU A 136 19.77 -14.82 1.26
CA GLU A 136 19.17 -16.09 0.88
C GLU A 136 18.73 -15.95 -0.57
N GLY A 137 19.41 -16.67 -1.45
CA GLY A 137 19.17 -16.66 -2.88
C GLY A 137 17.87 -17.34 -3.29
#